data_6c74f24daf7ab0b57f5bbff61ba3f921
#
_entry.id   6c74f24daf7ab0b57f5bbff61ba3f921
#
_cell.length_a   1.000
_cell.length_b   1.000
_cell.length_c   1.000
_cell.angle_alpha   90.00
_cell.angle_beta   90.00
_cell.angle_gamma   90.00
#
_symmetry.space_group_name_H-M   'P 1'
#
loop_
_entity.id
_entity.type
_entity.pdbx_description
1 polymer ?
#
loop_
_entity_poly.entity_id
_entity_poly.type
_entity_poly.pdbx_seq_one_letter_code
_entity_poly.pdbx_strand_id
1 'polypeptide(L)'
;MNHVSYEEFLADVLPYVPDCPDLVALAAIRDACIEFCQQSHFLRETLERDDIEAGEAEYTLASRPGYAIVMALSAVYKKKTLLPATPEFLEGRYGANWREREGEPLYFVQERPDTIILTPTPQEDVREGWYAAVALKPTHDSAGIAKRVLEHWHEAIGFGARARIHEIPNQPYTDEAAAMKFRGWFNAECNKARIQTRMGIGRAPLRVRMRSFGV
;
A
#
# COMPACT_ATOMS: atom_id res chain seq x y z
N MET A 1 -10.73 11.60 -7.16
CA MET A 1 -9.97 10.68 -8.05
C MET A 1 -10.95 10.02 -9.01
N ASN A 2 -10.68 10.01 -10.34
CA ASN A 2 -11.53 9.31 -11.29
C ASN A 2 -11.40 7.80 -11.09
N HIS A 3 -12.52 7.11 -10.97
CA HIS A 3 -12.61 5.65 -10.84
C HIS A 3 -13.03 5.04 -12.17
N VAL A 4 -12.59 3.82 -12.43
CA VAL A 4 -13.00 2.98 -13.55
C VAL A 4 -13.53 1.66 -13.02
N SER A 5 -14.52 1.08 -13.70
CA SER A 5 -15.03 -0.26 -13.40
C SER A 5 -13.97 -1.32 -13.68
N TYR A 6 -14.06 -2.45 -13.00
CA TYR A 6 -13.23 -3.63 -13.31
C TYR A 6 -13.52 -4.20 -14.71
N GLU A 7 -14.67 -3.90 -15.29
CA GLU A 7 -15.03 -4.30 -16.66
C GLU A 7 -14.07 -3.75 -17.72
N GLU A 8 -13.47 -2.58 -17.48
CA GLU A 8 -12.50 -1.97 -18.40
C GLU A 8 -11.25 -2.84 -18.64
N PHE A 9 -10.97 -3.79 -17.74
CA PHE A 9 -9.85 -4.72 -17.87
C PHE A 9 -10.21 -6.04 -18.57
N LEU A 10 -11.48 -6.30 -18.87
CA LEU A 10 -11.91 -7.56 -19.53
C LEU A 10 -11.25 -7.76 -20.88
N ALA A 11 -11.03 -6.68 -21.63
CA ALA A 11 -10.33 -6.73 -22.93
C ALA A 11 -8.90 -7.27 -22.81
N ASP A 12 -8.24 -7.09 -21.67
CA ASP A 12 -6.90 -7.61 -21.42
C ASP A 12 -6.90 -9.06 -20.90
N VAL A 13 -8.05 -9.63 -20.57
CA VAL A 13 -8.17 -10.94 -19.91
C VAL A 13 -8.86 -11.97 -20.80
N LEU A 14 -10.09 -11.70 -21.22
CA LEU A 14 -10.96 -12.66 -21.91
C LEU A 14 -10.35 -13.27 -23.18
N PRO A 15 -9.62 -12.55 -24.05
CA PRO A 15 -9.02 -13.14 -25.24
C PRO A 15 -8.01 -14.26 -24.96
N TYR A 16 -7.51 -14.35 -23.74
CA TYR A 16 -6.47 -15.32 -23.32
C TYR A 16 -7.03 -16.48 -22.49
N VAL A 17 -8.28 -16.40 -22.07
CA VAL A 17 -8.95 -17.40 -21.24
C VAL A 17 -10.32 -17.74 -21.82
N PRO A 18 -10.35 -18.39 -23.01
CA PRO A 18 -11.61 -18.73 -23.67
C PRO A 18 -12.49 -19.57 -22.72
N ASP A 19 -13.79 -19.43 -22.87
CA ASP A 19 -14.83 -20.10 -22.06
C ASP A 19 -14.85 -19.70 -20.56
N CYS A 20 -14.08 -18.70 -20.14
CA CYS A 20 -14.15 -18.17 -18.78
C CYS A 20 -15.39 -17.26 -18.65
N PRO A 21 -16.29 -17.51 -17.68
CA PRO A 21 -17.42 -16.62 -17.43
C PRO A 21 -16.95 -15.22 -16.98
N ASP A 22 -17.64 -14.17 -17.44
CA ASP A 22 -17.31 -12.77 -17.11
C ASP A 22 -17.24 -12.52 -15.59
N LEU A 23 -18.15 -13.12 -14.81
CA LEU A 23 -18.13 -12.99 -13.34
C LEU A 23 -16.86 -13.55 -12.71
N VAL A 24 -16.32 -14.65 -13.25
CA VAL A 24 -15.06 -15.23 -12.78
C VAL A 24 -13.89 -14.32 -13.17
N ALA A 25 -13.90 -13.81 -14.40
CA ALA A 25 -12.90 -12.87 -14.87
C ALA A 25 -12.90 -11.57 -14.03
N LEU A 26 -14.06 -11.00 -13.75
CA LEU A 26 -14.20 -9.79 -12.92
C LEU A 26 -13.70 -10.00 -11.49
N ALA A 27 -14.00 -11.16 -10.87
CA ALA A 27 -13.49 -11.50 -9.55
C ALA A 27 -11.94 -11.60 -9.57
N ALA A 28 -11.38 -12.27 -10.58
CA ALA A 28 -9.93 -12.40 -10.74
C ALA A 28 -9.23 -11.04 -10.99
N ILE A 29 -9.86 -10.16 -11.78
CA ILE A 29 -9.38 -8.78 -12.02
C ILE A 29 -9.37 -7.97 -10.73
N ARG A 30 -10.47 -8.00 -9.97
CA ARG A 30 -10.55 -7.31 -8.67
C ARG A 30 -9.44 -7.76 -7.74
N ASP A 31 -9.26 -9.07 -7.59
CA ASP A 31 -8.25 -9.63 -6.70
C ASP A 31 -6.82 -9.34 -7.19
N ALA A 32 -6.60 -9.29 -8.52
CA ALA A 32 -5.34 -8.83 -9.09
C ALA A 32 -5.08 -7.34 -8.80
N CYS A 33 -6.10 -6.48 -8.87
CA CYS A 33 -6.00 -5.07 -8.50
C CYS A 33 -5.64 -4.87 -7.02
N ILE A 34 -6.28 -5.65 -6.13
CA ILE A 34 -6.00 -5.62 -4.69
C ILE A 34 -4.55 -6.01 -4.42
N GLU A 35 -4.10 -7.16 -4.97
CA GLU A 35 -2.74 -7.65 -4.79
C GLU A 35 -1.70 -6.71 -5.38
N PHE A 36 -1.93 -6.19 -6.61
CA PHE A 36 -1.06 -5.21 -7.24
C PHE A 36 -0.84 -3.98 -6.35
N CYS A 37 -1.92 -3.39 -5.84
CA CYS A 37 -1.82 -2.21 -4.97
C CYS A 37 -1.10 -2.53 -3.66
N GLN A 38 -1.34 -3.70 -3.08
CA GLN A 38 -0.70 -4.16 -1.86
C GLN A 38 0.81 -4.40 -2.03
N GLN A 39 1.24 -4.95 -3.17
CA GLN A 39 2.66 -5.22 -3.44
C GLN A 39 3.43 -3.99 -3.92
N SER A 40 2.81 -3.18 -4.79
CA SER A 40 3.48 -2.04 -5.45
C SER A 40 3.44 -0.75 -4.63
N HIS A 41 2.47 -0.61 -3.72
CA HIS A 41 2.14 0.65 -3.03
C HIS A 41 1.91 1.80 -4.01
N PHE A 42 1.38 1.50 -5.20
CA PHE A 42 1.19 2.48 -6.27
C PHE A 42 0.08 3.50 -5.93
N LEU A 43 -1.00 3.05 -5.29
CA LEU A 43 -2.03 3.96 -4.82
C LEU A 43 -1.60 4.58 -3.49
N ARG A 44 -1.37 5.88 -3.53
CA ARG A 44 -0.94 6.67 -2.36
C ARG A 44 -1.87 7.85 -2.16
N GLU A 45 -2.07 8.18 -0.89
CA GLU A 45 -2.85 9.33 -0.46
C GLU A 45 -2.19 9.98 0.74
N THR A 46 -2.25 11.29 0.81
CA THR A 46 -1.93 12.01 2.05
C THR A 46 -3.26 12.28 2.74
N LEU A 47 -3.40 11.79 3.96
CA LEU A 47 -4.58 11.99 4.77
C LEU A 47 -4.68 13.46 5.19
N GLU A 48 -5.88 13.90 5.49
CA GLU A 48 -6.11 15.23 6.04
C GLU A 48 -5.38 15.37 7.38
N ARG A 49 -5.14 16.60 7.75
CA ARG A 49 -4.51 16.90 9.04
C ARG A 49 -5.51 16.67 10.15
N ASP A 50 -5.02 16.11 11.25
CA ASP A 50 -5.80 15.83 12.42
C ASP A 50 -5.16 16.44 13.67
N ASP A 51 -5.94 16.58 14.72
CA ASP A 51 -5.53 17.17 15.96
C ASP A 51 -4.67 16.16 16.77
N ILE A 52 -3.79 16.69 17.57
CA ILE A 52 -3.02 15.94 18.58
C ILE A 52 -3.61 16.25 19.94
N GLU A 53 -3.87 15.20 20.70
CA GLU A 53 -4.29 15.29 22.10
C GLU A 53 -3.13 14.93 23.03
N ALA A 54 -2.92 15.73 24.08
CA ALA A 54 -1.89 15.47 25.08
C ALA A 54 -2.17 14.14 25.81
N GLY A 55 -1.17 13.29 25.91
CA GLY A 55 -1.29 11.97 26.54
C GLY A 55 -1.84 10.87 25.63
N GLU A 56 -2.29 11.18 24.41
CA GLU A 56 -2.74 10.19 23.42
C GLU A 56 -1.58 9.83 22.48
N ALA A 57 -1.29 8.54 22.39
CA ALA A 57 -0.23 8.03 21.51
C ALA A 57 -0.78 7.38 20.24
N GLU A 58 -2.00 6.83 20.27
CA GLU A 58 -2.58 6.00 19.22
C GLU A 58 -3.61 6.80 18.42
N TYR A 59 -3.41 6.89 17.10
CA TYR A 59 -4.26 7.64 16.17
C TYR A 59 -4.79 6.73 15.08
N THR A 60 -6.08 6.89 14.75
CA THR A 60 -6.72 6.13 13.68
C THR A 60 -6.42 6.73 12.31
N LEU A 61 -6.03 5.88 11.37
CA LEU A 61 -5.86 6.25 9.98
C LEU A 61 -7.16 5.97 9.21
N ALA A 62 -7.89 7.02 8.84
CA ALA A 62 -9.14 6.89 8.10
C ALA A 62 -8.88 6.88 6.59
N SER A 63 -9.27 5.80 5.91
CA SER A 63 -9.28 5.74 4.44
C SER A 63 -10.64 6.13 3.88
N ARG A 64 -10.67 6.56 2.62
CA ARG A 64 -11.93 6.83 1.91
C ARG A 64 -12.71 5.54 1.63
N PRO A 65 -14.04 5.62 1.42
CA PRO A 65 -14.88 4.47 1.08
C PRO A 65 -14.35 3.70 -0.14
N GLY A 66 -14.43 2.35 -0.09
CA GLY A 66 -13.96 1.46 -1.14
C GLY A 66 -12.45 1.20 -1.15
N TYR A 67 -11.71 1.77 -0.20
CA TYR A 67 -10.27 1.53 -0.02
C TYR A 67 -9.92 1.14 1.40
N ALA A 68 -8.86 0.36 1.54
CA ALA A 68 -8.24 0.02 2.81
C ALA A 68 -6.77 0.47 2.81
N ILE A 69 -6.26 0.84 3.97
CA ILE A 69 -4.87 1.19 4.14
C ILE A 69 -4.03 -0.09 4.15
N VAL A 70 -2.94 -0.07 3.39
CA VAL A 70 -1.92 -1.12 3.39
C VAL A 70 -0.88 -0.82 4.46
N MET A 71 -0.35 0.41 4.43
CA MET A 71 0.63 0.88 5.41
C MET A 71 0.80 2.40 5.36
N ALA A 72 1.27 2.97 6.46
CA ALA A 72 1.77 4.34 6.50
C ALA A 72 3.16 4.41 5.84
N LEU A 73 3.31 5.32 4.90
CA LEU A 73 4.57 5.55 4.17
C LEU A 73 5.42 6.61 4.87
N SER A 74 4.78 7.58 5.48
CA SER A 74 5.40 8.63 6.28
C SER A 74 4.36 9.24 7.23
N ALA A 75 4.84 9.76 8.34
CA ALA A 75 4.03 10.57 9.25
C ALA A 75 4.76 11.88 9.56
N VAL A 76 4.00 12.94 9.77
CA VAL A 76 4.52 14.27 10.07
C VAL A 76 3.83 14.80 11.32
N TYR A 77 4.62 15.28 12.26
CA TYR A 77 4.19 15.93 13.50
C TYR A 77 4.78 17.34 13.56
N LYS A 78 3.94 18.37 13.78
CA LYS A 78 4.39 19.78 13.83
C LYS A 78 5.37 20.17 12.72
N LYS A 79 5.11 19.75 11.48
CA LYS A 79 5.97 19.95 10.29
C LYS A 79 7.31 19.18 10.30
N LYS A 80 7.55 18.32 11.28
CA LYS A 80 8.71 17.41 11.33
C LYS A 80 8.31 16.04 10.85
N THR A 81 9.08 15.45 9.95
CA THR A 81 8.87 14.07 9.51
C THR A 81 9.32 13.12 10.62
N LEU A 82 8.44 12.22 11.03
CA LEU A 82 8.75 11.17 11.99
C LEU A 82 9.48 10.01 11.29
N LEU A 83 10.30 9.30 12.05
CA LEU A 83 10.99 8.12 11.56
C LEU A 83 10.14 6.87 11.79
N PRO A 84 10.00 5.98 10.80
CA PRO A 84 9.36 4.68 11.02
C PRO A 84 10.20 3.84 11.97
N ALA A 85 9.56 3.17 12.92
CA ALA A 85 10.23 2.31 13.88
C ALA A 85 9.42 1.02 14.09
N THR A 86 10.10 -0.05 14.51
CA THR A 86 9.47 -1.27 14.98
C THR A 86 9.46 -1.31 16.51
N PRO A 87 8.54 -2.07 17.14
CA PRO A 87 8.54 -2.24 18.59
C PRO A 87 9.90 -2.70 19.11
N GLU A 88 10.55 -3.65 18.47
CA GLU A 88 11.87 -4.20 18.87
C GLU A 88 12.96 -3.14 18.85
N PHE A 89 12.92 -2.25 17.83
CA PHE A 89 13.88 -1.13 17.78
C PHE A 89 13.69 -0.18 18.96
N LEU A 90 12.43 0.12 19.31
CA LEU A 90 12.10 1.02 20.41
C LEU A 90 12.42 0.40 21.78
N GLU A 91 12.16 -0.89 21.95
CA GLU A 91 12.55 -1.64 23.14
C GLU A 91 14.07 -1.64 23.34
N GLY A 92 14.84 -1.89 22.28
CA GLY A 92 16.29 -1.81 22.33
C GLY A 92 16.83 -0.41 22.64
N ARG A 93 16.10 0.65 22.28
CA ARG A 93 16.53 2.04 22.48
C ARG A 93 16.04 2.64 23.79
N TYR A 94 14.84 2.31 24.23
CA TYR A 94 14.16 2.96 25.35
C TYR A 94 13.78 1.99 26.49
N GLY A 95 13.97 0.69 26.30
CA GLY A 95 13.55 -0.35 27.23
C GLY A 95 12.09 -0.79 27.02
N ALA A 96 11.63 -1.76 27.80
CA ALA A 96 10.30 -2.35 27.68
C ALA A 96 9.15 -1.33 27.84
N ASN A 97 9.38 -0.23 28.57
CA ASN A 97 8.37 0.82 28.84
C ASN A 97 8.37 1.95 27.80
N TRP A 98 8.82 1.69 26.57
CA TRP A 98 8.87 2.72 25.52
C TRP A 98 7.51 3.35 25.18
N ARG A 99 6.40 2.62 25.42
CA ARG A 99 5.02 3.11 25.19
C ARG A 99 4.56 4.14 26.23
N GLU A 100 5.12 4.10 27.44
CA GLU A 100 4.80 5.02 28.55
C GLU A 100 5.63 6.31 28.47
N ARG A 101 6.52 6.39 27.50
CA ARG A 101 7.43 7.51 27.37
C ARG A 101 6.73 8.71 26.77
N GLU A 102 6.72 9.81 27.49
CA GLU A 102 6.15 11.08 27.08
C GLU A 102 7.21 12.05 26.55
N GLY A 103 6.82 12.90 25.58
CA GLY A 103 7.70 13.92 25.00
C GLY A 103 7.30 14.30 23.58
N GLU A 104 8.18 15.00 22.89
CA GLU A 104 7.96 15.30 21.46
C GLU A 104 8.14 14.04 20.61
N PRO A 105 7.14 13.64 19.80
CA PRO A 105 7.23 12.49 18.91
C PRO A 105 8.39 12.58 17.92
N LEU A 106 9.15 11.48 17.83
CA LEU A 106 10.28 11.32 16.92
C LEU A 106 10.07 10.15 15.97
N TYR A 107 9.29 9.16 16.43
CA TYR A 107 9.04 7.93 15.70
C TYR A 107 7.54 7.70 15.55
N PHE A 108 7.19 6.91 14.55
CA PHE A 108 5.88 6.29 14.45
C PHE A 108 6.01 4.79 14.29
N VAL A 109 5.08 4.05 14.89
CA VAL A 109 4.94 2.60 14.79
C VAL A 109 3.58 2.28 14.21
N GLN A 110 3.51 1.31 13.33
CA GLN A 110 2.25 0.82 12.79
C GLN A 110 2.17 -0.70 13.03
N GLU A 111 1.35 -1.11 13.98
CA GLU A 111 1.11 -2.53 14.29
C GLU A 111 -0.14 -3.07 13.59
N ARG A 112 -1.09 -2.17 13.29
CA ARG A 112 -2.33 -2.46 12.54
C ARG A 112 -2.43 -1.53 11.33
N PRO A 113 -3.06 -1.97 10.25
CA PRO A 113 -3.15 -1.16 9.03
C PRO A 113 -3.84 0.19 9.20
N ASP A 114 -4.79 0.27 10.12
CA ASP A 114 -5.67 1.41 10.38
C ASP A 114 -5.26 2.26 11.59
N THR A 115 -4.12 1.96 12.21
CA THR A 115 -3.69 2.63 13.44
C THR A 115 -2.21 2.96 13.40
N ILE A 116 -1.85 4.14 13.89
CA ILE A 116 -0.47 4.60 14.04
C ILE A 116 -0.22 5.01 15.50
N ILE A 117 0.95 4.67 16.01
CA ILE A 117 1.38 5.04 17.36
C ILE A 117 2.53 6.04 17.23
N LEU A 118 2.39 7.21 17.86
CA LEU A 118 3.44 8.23 17.93
C LEU A 118 4.28 8.01 19.20
N THR A 119 5.59 8.06 19.06
CA THR A 119 6.52 7.81 20.17
C THR A 119 7.69 8.81 20.16
N PRO A 120 8.00 9.45 21.30
CA PRO A 120 7.25 9.51 22.58
C PRO A 120 5.81 10.00 22.42
N THR A 121 4.96 9.72 23.43
CA THR A 121 3.58 10.20 23.49
C THR A 121 3.56 11.73 23.57
N PRO A 122 2.76 12.44 22.74
CA PRO A 122 2.67 13.90 22.77
C PRO A 122 2.24 14.42 24.15
N GLN A 123 2.84 15.53 24.62
CA GLN A 123 2.51 16.18 25.87
C GLN A 123 1.66 17.45 25.71
N GLU A 124 1.37 17.84 24.47
CA GLU A 124 0.67 19.08 24.17
C GLU A 124 -0.46 18.83 23.15
N ASP A 125 -1.58 19.51 23.36
CA ASP A 125 -2.64 19.61 22.38
C ASP A 125 -2.18 20.47 21.19
N VAL A 126 -2.31 19.96 19.97
CA VAL A 126 -1.90 20.68 18.76
C VAL A 126 -2.95 20.51 17.68
N ARG A 127 -3.64 21.59 17.37
CA ARG A 127 -4.63 21.59 16.31
C ARG A 127 -3.97 21.37 14.94
N GLU A 128 -4.56 20.48 14.12
CA GLU A 128 -3.99 20.08 12.83
C GLU A 128 -2.51 19.69 12.94
N GLY A 129 -2.16 19.03 14.07
CA GLY A 129 -0.77 18.78 14.48
C GLY A 129 -0.07 17.68 13.73
N TRP A 130 -0.80 16.77 13.07
CA TRP A 130 -0.21 15.65 12.38
C TRP A 130 -0.98 15.24 11.12
N TYR A 131 -0.31 14.51 10.27
CA TYR A 131 -0.89 13.82 9.11
C TYR A 131 0.02 12.69 8.66
N ALA A 132 -0.52 11.74 7.90
CA ALA A 132 0.24 10.64 7.33
C ALA A 132 0.02 10.53 5.82
N ALA A 133 1.05 10.08 5.11
CA ALA A 133 0.90 9.56 3.76
C ALA A 133 0.79 8.04 3.82
N VAL A 134 -0.21 7.47 3.18
CA VAL A 134 -0.54 6.04 3.24
C VAL A 134 -0.56 5.40 1.86
N ALA A 135 -0.25 4.11 1.81
CA ALA A 135 -0.52 3.26 0.66
C ALA A 135 -1.91 2.64 0.81
N LEU A 136 -2.66 2.62 -0.27
CA LEU A 136 -4.04 2.13 -0.33
C LEU A 136 -4.17 0.93 -1.26
N LYS A 137 -5.17 0.10 -0.99
CA LYS A 137 -5.68 -0.96 -1.89
C LYS A 137 -7.20 -0.89 -1.97
N PRO A 138 -7.82 -1.32 -3.07
CA PRO A 138 -9.28 -1.47 -3.11
C PRO A 138 -9.75 -2.50 -2.06
N THR A 139 -10.96 -2.32 -1.53
CA THR A 139 -11.64 -3.37 -0.76
C THR A 139 -12.33 -4.36 -1.69
N HIS A 140 -12.73 -5.53 -1.17
CA HIS A 140 -13.48 -6.51 -1.96
C HIS A 140 -14.86 -5.98 -2.40
N ASP A 141 -15.43 -5.02 -1.66
CA ASP A 141 -16.72 -4.39 -1.97
C ASP A 141 -16.60 -3.18 -2.89
N SER A 142 -15.38 -2.83 -3.32
CA SER A 142 -15.18 -1.69 -4.22
C SER A 142 -15.77 -1.98 -5.60
N ALA A 143 -16.46 -0.99 -6.18
CA ALA A 143 -17.02 -1.08 -7.52
C ALA A 143 -15.99 -0.91 -8.65
N GLY A 144 -14.75 -0.55 -8.31
CA GLY A 144 -13.69 -0.29 -9.30
C GLY A 144 -12.42 0.23 -8.65
N ILE A 145 -11.51 0.72 -9.47
CA ILE A 145 -10.19 1.19 -9.05
C ILE A 145 -9.89 2.58 -9.62
N ALA A 146 -8.92 3.27 -9.07
CA ALA A 146 -8.45 4.55 -9.58
C ALA A 146 -7.97 4.42 -11.04
N LYS A 147 -8.48 5.28 -11.94
CA LYS A 147 -8.20 5.27 -13.38
C LYS A 147 -6.70 5.20 -13.74
N ARG A 148 -5.84 5.82 -12.94
CA ARG A 148 -4.39 5.77 -13.14
C ARG A 148 -3.79 4.35 -13.11
N VAL A 149 -4.47 3.37 -12.47
CA VAL A 149 -4.03 1.97 -12.50
C VAL A 149 -4.29 1.37 -13.86
N LEU A 150 -5.47 1.62 -14.45
CA LEU A 150 -5.77 1.21 -15.82
C LEU A 150 -4.79 1.85 -16.81
N GLU A 151 -4.57 3.16 -16.72
CA GLU A 151 -3.72 3.91 -17.66
C GLU A 151 -2.27 3.46 -17.67
N HIS A 152 -1.74 3.00 -16.55
CA HIS A 152 -0.30 2.68 -16.43
C HIS A 152 0.01 1.19 -16.24
N TRP A 153 -0.94 0.39 -15.75
CA TRP A 153 -0.69 -0.97 -15.27
C TRP A 153 -1.76 -1.99 -15.70
N HIS A 154 -2.57 -1.70 -16.74
CA HIS A 154 -3.61 -2.61 -17.21
C HIS A 154 -3.05 -3.99 -17.58
N GLU A 155 -1.89 -4.06 -18.25
CA GLU A 155 -1.24 -5.33 -18.61
C GLU A 155 -0.86 -6.13 -17.34
N ALA A 156 -0.32 -5.46 -16.34
CA ALA A 156 0.04 -6.11 -15.07
C ALA A 156 -1.19 -6.74 -14.42
N ILE A 157 -2.30 -5.98 -14.35
CA ILE A 157 -3.58 -6.50 -13.84
C ILE A 157 -4.07 -7.67 -14.69
N GLY A 158 -3.98 -7.57 -16.01
CA GLY A 158 -4.30 -8.66 -16.93
C GLY A 158 -3.49 -9.92 -16.65
N PHE A 159 -2.18 -9.83 -16.43
CA PHE A 159 -1.35 -10.98 -16.04
C PHE A 159 -1.80 -11.59 -14.70
N GLY A 160 -2.05 -10.76 -13.68
CA GLY A 160 -2.51 -11.24 -12.38
C GLY A 160 -3.87 -11.94 -12.43
N ALA A 161 -4.80 -11.43 -13.22
CA ALA A 161 -6.12 -12.03 -13.41
C ALA A 161 -6.03 -13.37 -14.18
N ARG A 162 -5.28 -13.41 -15.30
CA ARG A 162 -5.06 -14.64 -16.08
C ARG A 162 -4.40 -15.74 -15.25
N ALA A 163 -3.40 -15.40 -14.42
CA ALA A 163 -2.77 -16.35 -13.53
C ALA A 163 -3.80 -17.03 -12.62
N ARG A 164 -4.66 -16.24 -11.97
CA ARG A 164 -5.71 -16.73 -11.08
C ARG A 164 -6.74 -17.58 -11.79
N ILE A 165 -7.16 -17.21 -13.00
CA ILE A 165 -8.14 -17.95 -13.79
C ILE A 165 -7.59 -19.32 -14.18
N HIS A 166 -6.35 -19.39 -14.66
CA HIS A 166 -5.70 -20.65 -15.02
C HIS A 166 -5.40 -21.57 -13.83
N GLU A 167 -5.33 -21.03 -12.60
CA GLU A 167 -5.17 -21.77 -11.35
C GLU A 167 -6.49 -22.48 -10.90
N ILE A 168 -7.66 -22.12 -11.45
CA ILE A 168 -8.94 -22.72 -11.06
C ILE A 168 -8.99 -24.17 -11.59
N PRO A 169 -9.11 -25.18 -10.70
CA PRO A 169 -9.05 -26.56 -11.13
C PRO A 169 -10.32 -27.02 -11.86
N ASN A 170 -10.16 -28.02 -12.73
CA ASN A 170 -11.24 -28.72 -13.43
C ASN A 170 -12.14 -27.79 -14.27
N GLN A 171 -11.59 -26.77 -14.88
CA GLN A 171 -12.28 -25.88 -15.80
C GLN A 171 -11.66 -25.99 -17.22
N PRO A 172 -12.41 -25.65 -18.30
CA PRO A 172 -11.86 -25.63 -19.65
C PRO A 172 -10.61 -24.74 -19.83
N TYR A 173 -10.50 -23.71 -18.99
CA TYR A 173 -9.41 -22.74 -18.97
C TYR A 173 -8.32 -23.04 -17.95
N THR A 174 -8.32 -24.22 -17.29
CA THR A 174 -7.27 -24.63 -16.34
C THR A 174 -5.97 -24.91 -17.11
N ASP A 175 -4.88 -24.21 -16.74
CA ASP A 175 -3.54 -24.41 -17.32
C ASP A 175 -2.48 -23.98 -16.30
N GLU A 176 -1.87 -24.93 -15.61
CA GLU A 176 -0.85 -24.67 -14.58
C GLU A 176 0.41 -24.02 -15.16
N ALA A 177 0.80 -24.37 -16.38
CA ALA A 177 1.98 -23.77 -17.01
C ALA A 177 1.74 -22.29 -17.36
N ALA A 178 0.56 -21.98 -17.92
CA ALA A 178 0.13 -20.61 -18.17
C ALA A 178 -0.01 -19.82 -16.84
N ALA A 179 -0.59 -20.41 -15.81
CA ALA A 179 -0.73 -19.81 -14.49
C ALA A 179 0.63 -19.38 -13.92
N MET A 180 1.62 -20.29 -13.89
CA MET A 180 2.97 -19.98 -13.40
C MET A 180 3.65 -18.87 -14.24
N LYS A 181 3.51 -18.91 -15.55
CA LYS A 181 4.07 -17.90 -16.47
C LYS A 181 3.48 -16.51 -16.18
N PHE A 182 2.14 -16.40 -16.14
CA PHE A 182 1.48 -15.13 -15.90
C PHE A 182 1.72 -14.62 -14.47
N ARG A 183 1.83 -15.50 -13.47
CA ARG A 183 2.21 -15.15 -12.11
C ARG A 183 3.61 -14.54 -12.05
N GLY A 184 4.56 -15.12 -12.76
CA GLY A 184 5.92 -14.58 -12.89
C GLY A 184 5.94 -13.17 -13.48
N TRP A 185 5.18 -12.93 -14.57
CA TRP A 185 5.09 -11.63 -15.20
C TRP A 185 4.39 -10.60 -14.29
N PHE A 186 3.30 -10.98 -13.63
CA PHE A 186 2.61 -10.14 -12.67
C PHE A 186 3.55 -9.66 -11.55
N ASN A 187 4.29 -10.59 -10.94
CA ASN A 187 5.23 -10.27 -9.88
C ASN A 187 6.37 -9.33 -10.36
N ALA A 188 6.84 -9.52 -11.58
CA ALA A 188 7.85 -8.65 -12.18
C ALA A 188 7.30 -7.21 -12.36
N GLU A 189 6.08 -7.05 -12.86
CA GLU A 189 5.44 -5.74 -13.02
C GLU A 189 5.10 -5.09 -11.67
N CYS A 190 4.66 -5.86 -10.65
CA CYS A 190 4.49 -5.35 -9.29
C CYS A 190 5.80 -4.79 -8.71
N ASN A 191 6.91 -5.51 -8.90
CA ASN A 191 8.23 -5.05 -8.46
C ASN A 191 8.67 -3.79 -9.21
N LYS A 192 8.47 -3.71 -10.51
CA LYS A 192 8.76 -2.53 -11.33
C LYS A 192 7.94 -1.32 -10.86
N ALA A 193 6.63 -1.51 -10.64
CA ALA A 193 5.75 -0.48 -10.09
C ALA A 193 6.23 -0.01 -8.71
N ARG A 194 6.61 -0.93 -7.81
CA ARG A 194 7.13 -0.62 -6.48
C ARG A 194 8.40 0.23 -6.54
N ILE A 195 9.35 -0.14 -7.41
CA ILE A 195 10.60 0.62 -7.60
C ILE A 195 10.28 2.02 -8.12
N GLN A 196 9.46 2.13 -9.18
CA GLN A 196 9.06 3.40 -9.76
C GLN A 196 8.34 4.30 -8.75
N THR A 197 7.49 3.72 -7.92
CA THR A 197 6.74 4.43 -6.88
C THR A 197 7.67 4.97 -5.77
N ARG A 198 8.74 4.23 -5.43
CA ARG A 198 9.71 4.66 -4.40
C ARG A 198 10.69 5.71 -4.92
N MET A 199 11.14 5.57 -6.16
CA MET A 199 12.13 6.48 -6.76
C MET A 199 11.52 7.75 -7.33
N GLY A 200 10.19 7.78 -7.54
CA GLY A 200 9.51 8.83 -8.30
C GLY A 200 9.80 8.73 -9.80
N ILE A 201 9.01 9.44 -10.60
CA ILE A 201 9.18 9.50 -12.06
C ILE A 201 10.46 10.26 -12.45
N GLY A 202 10.92 11.15 -11.59
CA GLY A 202 12.05 12.06 -11.83
C GLY A 202 13.45 11.44 -11.73
N ARG A 203 13.61 10.15 -11.48
CA ARG A 203 14.90 9.44 -11.35
C ARG A 203 15.94 10.21 -10.53
N ALA A 204 15.55 10.73 -9.37
CA ALA A 204 16.49 11.38 -8.47
C ALA A 204 17.60 10.36 -8.08
N PRO A 205 18.90 10.69 -8.24
CA PRO A 205 19.96 9.77 -7.88
C PRO A 205 19.91 9.46 -6.38
N LEU A 206 19.86 8.17 -6.05
CA LEU A 206 19.99 7.71 -4.66
C LEU A 206 21.39 8.08 -4.16
N ARG A 207 21.51 9.14 -3.38
CA ARG A 207 22.75 9.48 -2.70
C ARG A 207 22.82 8.68 -1.40
N VAL A 208 23.65 7.66 -1.36
CA VAL A 208 24.08 7.01 -0.12
C VAL A 208 25.04 7.98 0.56
N ARG A 209 24.64 8.62 1.65
CA ARG A 209 25.59 9.29 2.56
C ARG A 209 26.19 8.22 3.46
N MET A 210 27.45 7.88 3.23
CA MET A 210 28.22 7.18 4.26
C MET A 210 28.28 8.10 5.48
N ARG A 211 27.83 7.61 6.64
CA ARG A 211 28.19 8.21 7.91
C ARG A 211 29.68 7.95 8.09
N SER A 212 30.51 9.00 8.12
CA SER A 212 31.87 8.89 8.61
C SER A 212 31.77 8.53 10.09
N PHE A 213 32.26 7.36 10.45
CA PHE A 213 32.55 7.03 11.83
C PHE A 213 33.76 7.92 12.20
N GLY A 214 33.52 9.00 12.94
CA GLY A 214 34.58 9.78 13.56
C GLY A 214 35.34 8.90 14.56
N VAL A 215 36.63 8.90 14.42
CA VAL A 215 37.59 8.36 15.41
C VAL A 215 37.58 9.28 16.62
#